data_03e745434c7d89224c4b8f3642a00325
#
_entry.id   03e745434c7d89224c4b8f3642a00325
#
_cell.length_a   1.000
_cell.length_b   1.000
_cell.length_c   1.000
_cell.angle_alpha   90.00
_cell.angle_beta   90.00
_cell.angle_gamma   90.00
#
_symmetry.space_group_name_H-M   'P 1'
#
loop_
_entity.id
_entity.type
_entity.pdbx_description
1 polymer ?
#
loop_
_entity_poly.entity_id
_entity_poly.type
_entity_poly.pdbx_seq_one_letter_code
_entity_poly.pdbx_strand_id
1 'polypeptide(L)'
;MKQDHYAFASELRDLDGPFSSVKVDAGYTDYEHSEIEEGEVHTTFKNKGYEARIEARHQPLGPVEGVIGAQVSRNEFSALGEEAFVPHTDTDSLALFMLEQWQATERLNLSLGARMEHTRVAPDAKGNENFVDANSASSFNAFSLSSGAVYQLDPVWSLAANLGYTERAPTFYELYANGAHVATGAYEVGDARLNKEKAISADLALRFDNGTHKGSVGLFYSHFRNYIGLIGTGNLRESGHDHDHDEADHDHDDGFPEYQYQGVRARFYGIEAQDRWQLVDNRYGSFALELSGDYTRAKNLDSGEPLPRIAPLRLNSGLVWELDRWQARVDVQHAASQHRKPANESSTDGYTTLGASVGYRFDVGQSQWLAFVRGENLTDQTVRYASSILRDIAPAPGRSVEVGLRTTF
;
A
#
# COMPACT_ATOMS: atom_id res chain seq x y z
N MET A 1 -9.81 14.18 15.12
CA MET A 1 -9.68 13.88 13.68
C MET A 1 -10.92 14.43 12.95
N LYS A 2 -10.70 15.19 11.85
CA LYS A 2 -11.73 15.75 10.96
C LYS A 2 -11.27 15.53 9.51
N GLN A 3 -12.21 15.15 8.63
CA GLN A 3 -11.93 15.00 7.20
C GLN A 3 -13.16 15.43 6.40
N ASP A 4 -12.94 16.33 5.44
CA ASP A 4 -13.89 16.68 4.42
C ASP A 4 -13.34 16.19 3.07
N HIS A 5 -14.11 15.37 2.34
CA HIS A 5 -13.72 14.82 1.06
C HIS A 5 -14.81 15.04 0.02
N TYR A 6 -14.44 15.59 -1.12
CA TYR A 6 -15.32 15.82 -2.27
C TYR A 6 -14.75 15.11 -3.48
N ALA A 7 -15.57 14.34 -4.17
CA ALA A 7 -15.18 13.64 -5.37
C ALA A 7 -16.17 13.93 -6.51
N PHE A 8 -15.64 14.12 -7.70
CA PHE A 8 -16.39 14.27 -8.94
C PHE A 8 -15.87 13.28 -9.97
N ALA A 9 -16.79 12.58 -10.65
CA ALA A 9 -16.47 11.71 -11.76
C ALA A 9 -17.51 11.92 -12.87
N SER A 10 -17.04 12.06 -14.11
CA SER A 10 -17.87 12.20 -15.30
C SER A 10 -17.25 11.49 -16.48
N GLU A 11 -18.07 10.88 -17.31
CA GLU A 11 -17.62 10.24 -18.54
C GLU A 11 -18.59 10.58 -19.67
N LEU A 12 -18.06 11.12 -20.75
CA LEU A 12 -18.74 11.30 -22.02
C LEU A 12 -18.39 10.10 -22.91
N ARG A 13 -19.39 9.40 -23.40
CA ARG A 13 -19.25 8.20 -24.24
C ARG A 13 -19.83 8.43 -25.64
N ASP A 14 -19.55 7.51 -26.54
CA ASP A 14 -20.10 7.49 -27.91
C ASP A 14 -19.80 8.81 -28.64
N LEU A 15 -18.58 9.32 -28.49
CA LEU A 15 -18.15 10.56 -29.15
C LEU A 15 -17.79 10.30 -30.60
N ASP A 16 -18.21 11.22 -31.47
CA ASP A 16 -17.75 11.29 -32.84
C ASP A 16 -16.32 11.87 -32.90
N GLY A 17 -15.48 11.37 -33.82
CA GLY A 17 -14.11 11.89 -34.01
C GLY A 17 -13.04 10.91 -33.57
N PRO A 18 -11.83 11.38 -33.17
CA PRO A 18 -10.68 10.52 -32.86
C PRO A 18 -10.81 9.77 -31.53
N PHE A 19 -11.66 10.22 -30.62
CA PHE A 19 -11.88 9.63 -29.31
C PHE A 19 -13.29 9.07 -29.17
N SER A 20 -13.43 7.89 -28.59
CA SER A 20 -14.70 7.23 -28.30
C SER A 20 -15.29 7.64 -26.95
N SER A 21 -14.44 7.97 -25.99
CA SER A 21 -14.87 8.51 -24.70
C SER A 21 -13.83 9.42 -24.07
N VAL A 22 -14.31 10.34 -23.21
CA VAL A 22 -13.48 11.17 -22.34
C VAL A 22 -14.01 11.07 -20.93
N LYS A 23 -13.14 10.69 -19.99
CA LYS A 23 -13.43 10.59 -18.57
C LYS A 23 -12.66 11.67 -17.80
N VAL A 24 -13.33 12.29 -16.84
CA VAL A 24 -12.73 13.25 -15.90
C VAL A 24 -13.04 12.81 -14.49
N ASP A 25 -12.01 12.68 -13.68
CA ASP A 25 -12.11 12.47 -12.25
C ASP A 25 -11.44 13.66 -11.54
N ALA A 26 -12.05 14.17 -10.46
CA ALA A 26 -11.46 15.20 -9.63
C ALA A 26 -11.79 14.93 -8.15
N GLY A 27 -10.86 15.25 -7.29
CA GLY A 27 -10.98 15.09 -5.85
C GLY A 27 -10.37 16.26 -5.08
N TYR A 28 -10.98 16.58 -3.95
CA TYR A 28 -10.45 17.49 -2.94
C TYR A 28 -10.60 16.87 -1.57
N THR A 29 -9.56 16.96 -0.75
CA THR A 29 -9.54 16.48 0.63
C THR A 29 -8.96 17.55 1.55
N ASP A 30 -9.64 17.84 2.65
CA ASP A 30 -9.12 18.61 3.78
C ASP A 30 -9.16 17.72 5.01
N TYR A 31 -7.97 17.38 5.53
CA TYR A 31 -7.79 16.45 6.63
C TYR A 31 -6.99 17.09 7.75
N GLU A 32 -7.47 16.91 8.99
CA GLU A 32 -6.79 17.35 10.20
C GLU A 32 -6.94 16.31 11.30
N HIS A 33 -5.86 15.98 11.98
CA HIS A 33 -5.89 15.26 13.25
C HIS A 33 -4.86 15.83 14.22
N SER A 34 -5.11 15.65 15.51
CA SER A 34 -4.17 16.01 16.55
C SER A 34 -3.83 14.80 17.39
N GLU A 35 -2.57 14.69 17.75
CA GLU A 35 -2.05 13.78 18.76
C GLU A 35 -2.21 14.45 20.13
N ILE A 36 -2.78 13.72 21.07
CA ILE A 36 -3.12 14.20 22.40
C ILE A 36 -2.44 13.30 23.42
N GLU A 37 -1.58 13.87 24.23
CA GLU A 37 -0.89 13.20 25.32
C GLU A 37 -1.25 13.91 26.63
N GLU A 38 -1.59 13.15 27.67
CA GLU A 38 -2.02 13.68 29.00
C GLU A 38 -3.16 14.71 28.95
N GLY A 39 -3.92 14.75 27.84
CA GLY A 39 -5.04 15.67 27.64
C GLY A 39 -4.67 17.00 26.97
N GLU A 40 -3.42 17.20 26.62
CA GLU A 40 -2.92 18.35 25.84
C GLU A 40 -2.63 17.96 24.40
N VAL A 41 -2.77 18.92 23.47
CA VAL A 41 -2.47 18.72 22.04
C VAL A 41 -0.99 18.98 21.82
N HIS A 42 -0.22 17.94 21.53
CA HIS A 42 1.20 18.03 21.23
C HIS A 42 1.49 18.35 19.77
N THR A 43 0.84 17.63 18.85
CA THR A 43 1.07 17.85 17.42
C THR A 43 -0.26 17.82 16.65
N THR A 44 -0.43 18.74 15.72
CA THR A 44 -1.55 18.78 14.79
C THR A 44 -1.06 18.59 13.36
N PHE A 45 -1.54 17.54 12.73
CA PHE A 45 -1.26 17.22 11.33
C PHE A 45 -2.40 17.72 10.44
N LYS A 46 -2.04 18.45 9.39
CA LYS A 46 -2.97 18.92 8.37
C LYS A 46 -2.51 18.47 7.00
N ASN A 47 -3.47 18.05 6.19
CA ASN A 47 -3.20 17.63 4.83
C ASN A 47 -4.34 18.10 3.92
N LYS A 48 -4.05 19.07 3.03
CA LYS A 48 -4.96 19.53 1.99
C LYS A 48 -4.47 19.08 0.64
N GLY A 49 -5.35 18.41 -0.10
CA GLY A 49 -4.98 17.88 -1.39
C GLY A 49 -6.08 18.04 -2.43
N TYR A 50 -5.69 18.29 -3.65
CA TYR A 50 -6.56 18.16 -4.81
C TYR A 50 -5.85 17.43 -5.93
N GLU A 51 -6.63 16.66 -6.65
CA GLU A 51 -6.20 15.90 -7.81
C GLU A 51 -7.24 16.02 -8.90
N ALA A 52 -6.80 16.13 -10.13
CA ALA A 52 -7.64 16.00 -11.31
C ALA A 52 -6.96 15.13 -12.35
N ARG A 53 -7.75 14.28 -13.00
CA ARG A 53 -7.31 13.34 -14.03
C ARG A 53 -8.28 13.39 -15.20
N ILE A 54 -7.75 13.48 -16.42
CA ILE A 54 -8.49 13.35 -17.66
C ILE A 54 -7.93 12.18 -18.45
N GLU A 55 -8.82 11.33 -18.97
CA GLU A 55 -8.52 10.21 -19.86
C GLU A 55 -9.34 10.31 -21.13
N ALA A 56 -8.71 10.19 -22.27
CA ALA A 56 -9.34 10.10 -23.57
C ALA A 56 -9.05 8.72 -24.20
N ARG A 57 -10.09 7.92 -24.40
CA ARG A 57 -10.00 6.66 -25.12
C ARG A 57 -10.11 6.95 -26.61
N HIS A 58 -9.13 6.56 -27.39
CA HIS A 58 -9.18 6.75 -28.82
C HIS A 58 -10.12 5.73 -29.50
N GLN A 59 -10.59 6.03 -30.71
CA GLN A 59 -11.30 5.06 -31.53
C GLN A 59 -10.39 3.86 -31.80
N PRO A 60 -10.93 2.64 -31.88
CA PRO A 60 -10.14 1.45 -32.19
C PRO A 60 -9.35 1.62 -33.49
N LEU A 61 -8.03 1.36 -33.43
CA LEU A 61 -7.14 1.36 -34.59
C LEU A 61 -6.90 -0.09 -35.02
N GLY A 62 -7.92 -0.68 -35.67
CA GLY A 62 -7.93 -2.11 -35.94
C GLY A 62 -8.00 -2.90 -34.63
N PRO A 63 -7.02 -3.78 -34.31
CA PRO A 63 -7.00 -4.57 -33.07
C PRO A 63 -6.37 -3.82 -31.88
N VAL A 64 -6.10 -2.52 -31.99
CA VAL A 64 -5.48 -1.69 -30.94
C VAL A 64 -6.50 -0.78 -30.32
N GLU A 65 -6.59 -0.80 -28.99
CA GLU A 65 -7.42 0.08 -28.17
C GLU A 65 -6.57 0.69 -27.06
N GLY A 66 -6.80 1.95 -26.70
CA GLY A 66 -6.01 2.54 -25.65
C GLY A 66 -6.56 3.86 -25.14
N VAL A 67 -5.83 4.39 -24.18
CA VAL A 67 -6.12 5.66 -23.55
C VAL A 67 -4.86 6.51 -23.48
N ILE A 68 -5.04 7.82 -23.66
CA ILE A 68 -4.05 8.83 -23.32
C ILE A 68 -4.64 9.72 -22.24
N GLY A 69 -3.83 10.26 -21.36
CA GLY A 69 -4.36 11.10 -20.30
C GLY A 69 -3.32 11.98 -19.65
N ALA A 70 -3.85 12.91 -18.84
CA ALA A 70 -3.08 13.80 -18.00
C ALA A 70 -3.62 13.77 -16.57
N GLN A 71 -2.75 14.03 -15.62
CA GLN A 71 -3.07 14.09 -14.19
C GLN A 71 -2.31 15.25 -13.56
N VAL A 72 -2.98 16.01 -12.72
CA VAL A 72 -2.38 17.05 -11.89
C VAL A 72 -2.75 16.78 -10.45
N SER A 73 -1.83 17.02 -9.54
CA SER A 73 -2.10 16.95 -8.10
C SER A 73 -1.31 18.02 -7.36
N ARG A 74 -1.89 18.50 -6.27
CA ARG A 74 -1.19 19.31 -5.27
C ARG A 74 -1.56 18.82 -3.89
N ASN A 75 -0.56 18.75 -3.02
CA ASN A 75 -0.70 18.38 -1.64
C ASN A 75 0.04 19.40 -0.77
N GLU A 76 -0.65 19.94 0.23
CA GLU A 76 -0.12 20.85 1.23
C GLU A 76 -0.14 20.13 2.58
N PHE A 77 1.03 19.75 3.08
CA PHE A 77 1.17 19.02 4.34
C PHE A 77 1.81 19.93 5.40
N SER A 78 1.31 19.87 6.63
CA SER A 78 1.97 20.47 7.80
C SER A 78 1.81 19.60 9.04
N ALA A 79 2.89 19.54 9.82
CA ALA A 79 2.91 19.08 11.20
C ALA A 79 3.23 20.31 12.09
N LEU A 80 2.35 20.63 13.02
CA LEU A 80 2.44 21.82 13.87
C LEU A 80 2.43 21.40 15.33
N GLY A 81 3.46 21.74 16.07
CA GLY A 81 3.64 21.37 17.47
C GLY A 81 5.07 20.97 17.78
N GLU A 82 5.31 20.56 19.01
CA GLU A 82 6.65 20.24 19.53
C GLU A 82 7.24 18.99 18.86
N GLU A 83 6.40 18.03 18.46
CA GLU A 83 6.80 16.79 17.81
C GLU A 83 6.69 16.85 16.29
N ALA A 84 6.71 18.05 15.71
CA ALA A 84 6.73 18.22 14.26
C ALA A 84 8.05 17.68 13.68
N PHE A 85 8.02 16.47 13.12
CA PHE A 85 9.20 15.82 12.53
C PHE A 85 9.39 16.09 11.03
N VAL A 86 8.47 16.82 10.39
CA VAL A 86 8.56 17.28 8.98
C VAL A 86 8.12 18.73 8.87
N PRO A 87 8.79 19.54 8.00
CA PRO A 87 8.40 20.93 7.78
C PRO A 87 7.07 21.00 7.02
N HIS A 88 6.41 22.15 7.07
CA HIS A 88 5.35 22.44 6.11
C HIS A 88 5.89 22.26 4.69
N THR A 89 5.14 21.54 3.84
CA THR A 89 5.64 21.17 2.50
C THR A 89 4.51 21.15 1.48
N ASP A 90 4.73 21.88 0.38
CA ASP A 90 3.91 21.81 -0.83
C ASP A 90 4.50 20.79 -1.79
N THR A 91 3.67 19.89 -2.30
CA THR A 91 4.04 18.94 -3.35
C THR A 91 3.11 19.12 -4.55
N ASP A 92 3.68 19.52 -5.68
CA ASP A 92 2.96 19.66 -6.96
C ASP A 92 3.39 18.57 -7.93
N SER A 93 2.46 17.92 -8.63
CA SER A 93 2.77 16.94 -9.67
C SER A 93 1.94 17.16 -10.93
N LEU A 94 2.59 16.95 -12.07
CA LEU A 94 1.97 16.91 -13.40
C LEU A 94 2.44 15.67 -14.14
N ALA A 95 1.52 14.87 -14.62
CA ALA A 95 1.84 13.68 -15.37
C ALA A 95 1.07 13.59 -16.70
N LEU A 96 1.74 13.00 -17.70
CA LEU A 96 1.15 12.53 -18.96
C LEU A 96 1.35 11.02 -19.03
N PHE A 97 0.34 10.32 -19.52
CA PHE A 97 0.41 8.86 -19.63
C PHE A 97 -0.36 8.33 -20.83
N MET A 98 0.00 7.14 -21.24
CA MET A 98 -0.70 6.34 -22.24
C MET A 98 -0.71 4.87 -21.83
N LEU A 99 -1.76 4.16 -22.25
CA LEU A 99 -1.87 2.71 -22.14
C LEU A 99 -2.54 2.19 -23.41
N GLU A 100 -1.85 1.30 -24.13
CA GLU A 100 -2.32 0.66 -25.33
C GLU A 100 -2.47 -0.84 -25.11
N GLN A 101 -3.53 -1.42 -25.65
CA GLN A 101 -3.80 -2.85 -25.68
C GLN A 101 -3.94 -3.30 -27.15
N TRP A 102 -3.25 -4.35 -27.49
CA TRP A 102 -3.25 -4.93 -28.82
C TRP A 102 -3.64 -6.39 -28.77
N GLN A 103 -4.81 -6.75 -29.33
CA GLN A 103 -5.18 -8.13 -29.59
C GLN A 103 -4.40 -8.65 -30.80
N ALA A 104 -3.16 -9.11 -30.56
CA ALA A 104 -2.23 -9.49 -31.61
C ALA A 104 -2.67 -10.76 -32.34
N THR A 105 -3.31 -11.71 -31.64
CA THR A 105 -3.98 -12.89 -32.17
C THR A 105 -5.19 -13.23 -31.31
N GLU A 106 -6.02 -14.21 -31.71
CA GLU A 106 -7.14 -14.70 -30.89
C GLU A 106 -6.72 -15.16 -29.47
N ARG A 107 -5.45 -15.53 -29.30
CA ARG A 107 -4.88 -16.06 -28.05
C ARG A 107 -3.87 -15.15 -27.37
N LEU A 108 -3.44 -14.08 -28.03
CA LEU A 108 -2.37 -13.21 -27.51
C LEU A 108 -2.87 -11.77 -27.42
N ASN A 109 -2.95 -11.26 -26.19
CA ASN A 109 -3.16 -9.86 -25.90
C ASN A 109 -1.85 -9.26 -25.39
N LEU A 110 -1.43 -8.14 -25.96
CA LEU A 110 -0.27 -7.37 -25.57
C LEU A 110 -0.71 -6.03 -24.98
N SER A 111 0.06 -5.50 -24.04
CA SER A 111 -0.16 -4.15 -23.51
C SER A 111 1.15 -3.37 -23.44
N LEU A 112 1.06 -2.06 -23.63
CA LEU A 112 2.16 -1.12 -23.52
C LEU A 112 1.69 0.11 -22.74
N GLY A 113 2.40 0.47 -21.68
CA GLY A 113 2.14 1.67 -20.88
C GLY A 113 3.37 2.57 -20.85
N ALA A 114 3.14 3.88 -20.85
CA ALA A 114 4.16 4.90 -20.63
C ALA A 114 3.62 6.02 -19.74
N ARG A 115 4.45 6.56 -18.86
CA ARG A 115 4.13 7.72 -18.01
C ARG A 115 5.36 8.60 -17.86
N MET A 116 5.14 9.91 -17.96
CA MET A 116 6.11 10.95 -17.60
C MET A 116 5.49 11.81 -16.51
N GLU A 117 6.24 12.09 -15.47
CA GLU A 117 5.77 12.87 -14.33
C GLU A 117 6.81 13.88 -13.90
N HIS A 118 6.39 15.12 -13.73
CA HIS A 118 7.16 16.17 -13.09
C HIS A 118 6.61 16.39 -11.68
N THR A 119 7.46 16.24 -10.66
CA THR A 119 7.11 16.46 -9.26
C THR A 119 8.02 17.53 -8.68
N ARG A 120 7.43 18.51 -8.01
CA ARG A 120 8.14 19.54 -7.23
C ARG A 120 7.74 19.41 -5.78
N VAL A 121 8.72 19.30 -4.88
CA VAL A 121 8.56 19.23 -3.43
C VAL A 121 9.22 20.46 -2.83
N ALA A 122 8.42 21.33 -2.21
CA ALA A 122 8.85 22.64 -1.73
C ALA A 122 8.59 22.76 -0.21
N PRO A 123 9.62 22.58 0.63
CA PRO A 123 9.49 22.78 2.06
C PRO A 123 9.44 24.29 2.39
N ASP A 124 8.73 24.65 3.46
CA ASP A 124 8.79 25.94 4.13
C ASP A 124 9.19 25.74 5.59
N ALA A 125 10.47 25.93 5.85
CA ALA A 125 11.10 25.75 7.18
C ALA A 125 11.06 27.01 8.04
N LYS A 126 10.35 28.07 7.65
CA LYS A 126 10.35 29.34 8.37
C LYS A 126 9.89 29.16 9.81
N GLY A 127 10.79 29.52 10.72
CA GLY A 127 10.52 29.56 12.16
C GLY A 127 10.72 28.24 12.91
N ASN A 128 11.23 27.18 12.25
CA ASN A 128 11.59 25.95 12.91
C ASN A 128 13.09 25.62 12.73
N GLU A 129 13.85 25.68 13.80
CA GLU A 129 15.30 25.45 13.81
C GLU A 129 15.69 24.02 13.42
N ASN A 130 14.80 23.05 13.60
CA ASN A 130 15.03 21.65 13.23
C ASN A 130 15.14 21.44 11.71
N PHE A 131 14.66 22.42 10.91
CA PHE A 131 14.59 22.31 9.45
C PHE A 131 15.39 23.36 8.70
N VAL A 132 16.44 23.94 9.32
CA VAL A 132 17.28 25.00 8.70
C VAL A 132 17.84 24.63 7.33
N ASP A 133 18.07 23.35 7.08
CA ASP A 133 18.58 22.85 5.81
C ASP A 133 17.46 22.56 4.77
N ALA A 134 16.20 22.60 5.17
CA ALA A 134 15.03 22.35 4.32
C ALA A 134 14.52 23.63 3.64
N ASN A 135 15.43 24.44 3.04
CA ASN A 135 15.08 25.74 2.47
C ASN A 135 15.00 25.76 0.93
N SER A 136 15.23 24.62 0.29
CA SER A 136 15.27 24.54 -1.19
C SER A 136 14.28 23.53 -1.71
N ALA A 137 13.47 23.95 -2.65
CA ALA A 137 12.58 23.04 -3.37
C ALA A 137 13.38 22.05 -4.22
N SER A 138 12.97 20.81 -4.19
CA SER A 138 13.48 19.74 -5.05
C SER A 138 12.53 19.46 -6.21
N SER A 139 13.04 19.20 -7.40
CA SER A 139 12.24 18.86 -8.58
C SER A 139 12.75 17.61 -9.26
N PHE A 140 11.82 16.76 -9.66
CA PHE A 140 12.11 15.45 -10.24
C PHE A 140 11.29 15.25 -11.53
N ASN A 141 11.94 14.68 -12.55
CA ASN A 141 11.26 14.18 -13.74
C ASN A 141 11.36 12.66 -13.74
N ALA A 142 10.25 11.99 -13.51
CA ALA A 142 10.17 10.54 -13.49
C ALA A 142 9.62 10.02 -14.82
N PHE A 143 10.15 8.88 -15.28
CA PHE A 143 9.69 8.20 -16.46
C PHE A 143 9.45 6.73 -16.16
N SER A 144 8.32 6.18 -16.60
CA SER A 144 7.97 4.79 -16.41
C SER A 144 7.48 4.18 -17.72
N LEU A 145 7.87 2.94 -17.96
CA LEU A 145 7.44 2.11 -19.09
C LEU A 145 6.98 0.76 -18.56
N SER A 146 5.94 0.20 -19.16
CA SER A 146 5.51 -1.17 -18.92
C SER A 146 5.14 -1.86 -20.20
N SER A 147 5.37 -3.17 -20.27
CA SER A 147 4.87 -4.05 -21.32
C SER A 147 4.32 -5.31 -20.70
N GLY A 148 3.16 -5.74 -21.17
CA GLY A 148 2.48 -6.95 -20.72
C GLY A 148 2.10 -7.85 -21.87
N ALA A 149 1.97 -9.14 -21.56
CA ALA A 149 1.48 -10.14 -22.49
C ALA A 149 0.59 -11.14 -21.74
N VAL A 150 -0.57 -11.44 -22.29
CA VAL A 150 -1.43 -12.55 -21.83
C VAL A 150 -1.61 -13.48 -23.00
N TYR A 151 -1.18 -14.73 -22.82
CA TYR A 151 -1.30 -15.78 -23.82
C TYR A 151 -2.23 -16.88 -23.33
N GLN A 152 -3.33 -17.11 -24.06
CA GLN A 152 -4.27 -18.21 -23.79
C GLN A 152 -3.68 -19.51 -24.35
N LEU A 153 -3.21 -20.39 -23.46
CA LEU A 153 -2.63 -21.69 -23.83
C LEU A 153 -3.70 -22.62 -24.38
N ASP A 154 -4.82 -22.71 -23.66
CA ASP A 154 -6.02 -23.46 -23.99
C ASP A 154 -7.25 -22.80 -23.29
N PRO A 155 -8.49 -23.31 -23.39
CA PRO A 155 -9.66 -22.70 -22.74
C PRO A 155 -9.57 -22.58 -21.22
N VAL A 156 -8.67 -23.31 -20.57
CA VAL A 156 -8.53 -23.40 -19.11
C VAL A 156 -7.29 -22.65 -18.61
N TRP A 157 -6.20 -22.66 -19.37
CA TRP A 157 -4.91 -22.14 -18.94
C TRP A 157 -4.51 -20.87 -19.68
N SER A 158 -4.00 -19.91 -18.96
CA SER A 158 -3.34 -18.72 -19.54
C SER A 158 -2.04 -18.40 -18.82
N LEU A 159 -1.11 -17.84 -19.59
CA LEU A 159 0.16 -17.32 -19.09
C LEU A 159 0.15 -15.80 -19.22
N ALA A 160 0.47 -15.10 -18.14
CA ALA A 160 0.62 -13.66 -18.10
C ALA A 160 2.07 -13.31 -17.76
N ALA A 161 2.67 -12.40 -18.51
CA ALA A 161 4.00 -11.86 -18.24
C ALA A 161 3.94 -10.34 -18.26
N ASN A 162 4.74 -9.68 -17.39
CA ASN A 162 4.86 -8.24 -17.36
C ASN A 162 6.32 -7.84 -17.14
N LEU A 163 6.74 -6.75 -17.82
CA LEU A 163 8.02 -6.10 -17.63
C LEU A 163 7.77 -4.62 -17.38
N GLY A 164 8.39 -4.06 -16.34
CA GLY A 164 8.29 -2.67 -15.99
C GLY A 164 9.64 -2.04 -15.72
N TYR A 165 9.78 -0.81 -16.18
CA TYR A 165 10.77 0.15 -15.69
C TYR A 165 10.01 1.29 -15.03
N THR A 166 10.28 1.55 -13.75
CA THR A 166 9.57 2.59 -12.99
C THR A 166 10.55 3.54 -12.33
N GLU A 167 10.19 4.82 -12.37
CA GLU A 167 10.83 5.86 -11.57
C GLU A 167 9.79 6.54 -10.68
N ARG A 168 10.17 6.92 -9.47
CA ARG A 168 9.36 7.66 -8.50
C ARG A 168 10.18 8.79 -7.87
N ALA A 169 9.60 9.97 -7.75
CA ALA A 169 10.15 11.04 -6.94
C ALA A 169 10.19 10.64 -5.45
N PRO A 170 11.18 11.09 -4.67
CA PRO A 170 11.11 11.03 -3.23
C PRO A 170 9.92 11.83 -2.69
N THR A 171 9.34 11.38 -1.59
CA THR A 171 8.28 12.09 -0.86
C THR A 171 8.88 13.17 0.05
N PHE A 172 8.04 14.06 0.57
CA PHE A 172 8.50 15.14 1.43
C PHE A 172 9.14 14.65 2.73
N TYR A 173 8.62 13.59 3.35
CA TYR A 173 9.23 13.03 4.55
C TYR A 173 10.54 12.27 4.26
N GLU A 174 10.67 11.62 3.11
CA GLU A 174 11.94 11.00 2.68
C GLU A 174 13.05 12.05 2.50
N LEU A 175 12.68 13.25 2.06
CA LEU A 175 13.62 14.35 1.84
C LEU A 175 13.91 15.16 3.11
N TYR A 176 12.89 15.44 3.94
CA TYR A 176 12.97 16.51 4.92
C TYR A 176 12.58 16.10 6.35
N ALA A 177 12.29 14.84 6.66
CA ALA A 177 12.07 14.41 8.03
C ALA A 177 13.30 14.71 8.89
N ASN A 178 13.13 15.25 10.09
CA ASN A 178 14.18 15.43 11.09
C ASN A 178 13.54 15.65 12.47
N GLY A 179 13.16 14.59 13.14
CA GLY A 179 12.56 14.66 14.46
C GLY A 179 12.03 13.33 14.98
N ALA A 180 11.60 13.36 16.23
CA ALA A 180 10.93 12.24 16.85
C ALA A 180 9.51 12.07 16.27
N HIS A 181 9.21 10.87 15.83
CA HIS A 181 7.88 10.45 15.46
C HIS A 181 7.36 9.54 16.58
N VAL A 182 6.78 10.15 17.60
CA VAL A 182 6.42 9.47 18.86
C VAL A 182 5.47 8.30 18.62
N ALA A 183 4.49 8.45 17.73
CA ALA A 183 3.57 7.37 17.38
C ALA A 183 4.28 6.10 16.85
N THR A 184 5.47 6.22 16.27
CA THR A 184 6.28 5.09 15.80
C THR A 184 7.42 4.71 16.76
N GLY A 185 7.67 5.51 17.78
CA GLY A 185 8.78 5.34 18.70
C GLY A 185 10.15 5.44 18.02
N ALA A 186 10.28 6.30 17.01
CA ALA A 186 11.47 6.42 16.18
C ALA A 186 11.85 7.88 15.92
N TYR A 187 13.15 8.18 15.82
CA TYR A 187 13.65 9.43 15.28
C TYR A 187 13.90 9.25 13.78
N GLU A 188 13.18 9.99 12.94
CA GLU A 188 13.26 9.86 11.50
C GLU A 188 14.10 10.98 10.88
N VAL A 189 15.04 10.60 10.00
CA VAL A 189 15.95 11.52 9.31
C VAL A 189 15.82 11.34 7.81
N GLY A 190 15.42 12.41 7.12
CA GLY A 190 15.39 12.51 5.67
C GLY A 190 16.78 12.83 5.07
N ASP A 191 16.86 12.77 3.74
CA ASP A 191 18.03 13.27 3.00
C ASP A 191 17.57 14.07 1.78
N ALA A 192 17.74 15.40 1.82
CA ALA A 192 17.39 16.30 0.72
C ALA A 192 18.18 16.05 -0.58
N ARG A 193 19.22 15.20 -0.54
CA ARG A 193 20.04 14.81 -1.70
C ARG A 193 19.57 13.52 -2.37
N LEU A 194 18.50 12.91 -1.88
CA LEU A 194 17.94 11.69 -2.48
C LEU A 194 17.63 11.88 -3.96
N ASN A 195 17.99 10.89 -4.74
CA ASN A 195 17.59 10.78 -6.13
C ASN A 195 16.30 9.99 -6.25
N LYS A 196 15.68 10.07 -7.43
CA LYS A 196 14.51 9.25 -7.79
C LYS A 196 14.75 7.77 -7.49
N GLU A 197 13.75 7.11 -6.95
CA GLU A 197 13.70 5.65 -6.91
C GLU A 197 13.60 5.10 -8.33
N LYS A 198 14.31 3.99 -8.62
CA LYS A 198 14.37 3.37 -9.94
C LYS A 198 14.37 1.86 -9.85
N ALA A 199 13.40 1.24 -10.51
CA ALA A 199 13.27 -0.21 -10.53
C ALA A 199 13.09 -0.78 -11.95
N ILE A 200 13.57 -2.00 -12.14
CA ILE A 200 13.18 -2.90 -13.22
C ILE A 200 12.50 -4.09 -12.57
N SER A 201 11.28 -4.38 -13.00
CA SER A 201 10.46 -5.47 -12.47
C SER A 201 10.04 -6.42 -13.58
N ALA A 202 9.96 -7.71 -13.25
CA ALA A 202 9.45 -8.76 -14.13
C ALA A 202 8.53 -9.67 -13.32
N ASP A 203 7.35 -9.94 -13.88
CA ASP A 203 6.33 -10.80 -13.29
C ASP A 203 5.93 -11.87 -14.31
N LEU A 204 5.69 -13.09 -13.82
CA LEU A 204 5.19 -14.21 -14.61
C LEU A 204 4.12 -14.93 -13.80
N ALA A 205 2.93 -15.08 -14.36
CA ALA A 205 1.83 -15.77 -13.70
C ALA A 205 1.19 -16.81 -14.61
N LEU A 206 1.06 -18.03 -14.11
CA LEU A 206 0.23 -19.08 -14.69
C LEU A 206 -1.14 -19.02 -14.03
N ARG A 207 -2.19 -18.91 -14.83
CA ARG A 207 -3.59 -18.85 -14.39
C ARG A 207 -4.36 -20.05 -14.89
N PHE A 208 -5.28 -20.49 -14.09
CA PHE A 208 -6.13 -21.63 -14.35
C PHE A 208 -7.59 -21.30 -14.02
N ASP A 209 -8.52 -21.60 -14.90
CA ASP A 209 -9.96 -21.45 -14.68
C ASP A 209 -10.73 -22.47 -15.51
N ASN A 210 -11.31 -23.49 -14.86
CA ASN A 210 -12.17 -24.48 -15.52
C ASN A 210 -13.64 -24.36 -15.09
N GLY A 211 -14.03 -23.23 -14.46
CA GLY A 211 -15.36 -22.96 -13.94
C GLY A 211 -15.60 -23.49 -12.53
N THR A 212 -15.03 -24.63 -12.15
CA THR A 212 -15.10 -25.19 -10.78
C THR A 212 -13.89 -24.84 -9.94
N HIS A 213 -12.77 -24.67 -10.62
CA HIS A 213 -11.46 -24.38 -10.04
C HIS A 213 -10.89 -23.14 -10.72
N LYS A 214 -10.49 -22.16 -9.91
CA LYS A 214 -9.89 -20.94 -10.40
C LYS A 214 -8.71 -20.56 -9.52
N GLY A 215 -7.54 -20.49 -10.13
CA GLY A 215 -6.32 -20.19 -9.38
C GLY A 215 -5.24 -19.53 -10.21
N SER A 216 -4.20 -19.08 -9.52
CA SER A 216 -3.00 -18.56 -10.14
C SER A 216 -1.77 -18.79 -9.28
N VAL A 217 -0.63 -18.95 -9.93
CA VAL A 217 0.69 -18.94 -9.30
C VAL A 217 1.52 -17.91 -10.03
N GLY A 218 2.06 -16.95 -9.30
CA GLY A 218 2.87 -15.85 -9.79
C GLY A 218 4.27 -15.87 -9.20
N LEU A 219 5.25 -15.51 -10.02
CA LEU A 219 6.63 -15.23 -9.61
C LEU A 219 6.91 -13.78 -9.93
N PHE A 220 7.58 -13.08 -9.05
CA PHE A 220 8.00 -11.71 -9.29
C PHE A 220 9.47 -11.51 -8.95
N TYR A 221 10.09 -10.58 -9.66
CA TYR A 221 11.44 -10.12 -9.42
C TYR A 221 11.54 -8.63 -9.68
N SER A 222 12.09 -7.85 -8.72
CA SER A 222 12.35 -6.44 -8.88
C SER A 222 13.78 -6.10 -8.46
N HIS A 223 14.48 -5.39 -9.33
CA HIS A 223 15.82 -4.87 -9.08
C HIS A 223 15.78 -3.35 -9.04
N PHE A 224 16.07 -2.80 -7.87
CA PHE A 224 16.17 -1.37 -7.67
C PHE A 224 17.63 -0.93 -7.82
N ARG A 225 17.87 0.01 -8.73
CA ARG A 225 19.15 0.72 -8.80
C ARG A 225 19.26 1.76 -7.71
N ASN A 226 18.11 2.29 -7.26
CA ASN A 226 17.96 3.19 -6.15
C ASN A 226 16.61 2.90 -5.51
N TYR A 227 16.59 2.27 -4.36
CA TYR A 227 15.43 2.01 -3.50
C TYR A 227 15.53 2.96 -2.32
N ILE A 228 14.49 3.74 -2.05
CA ILE A 228 14.46 4.63 -0.90
C ILE A 228 13.87 3.87 0.28
N GLY A 229 14.72 3.53 1.24
CA GLY A 229 14.34 2.77 2.42
C GLY A 229 14.61 3.53 3.71
N LEU A 230 13.70 3.43 4.67
CA LEU A 230 13.89 3.89 6.05
C LEU A 230 14.65 2.79 6.81
N ILE A 231 15.92 3.04 7.08
CA ILE A 231 16.89 2.05 7.59
C ILE A 231 17.40 2.49 8.95
N GLY A 232 17.35 1.59 9.94
CA GLY A 232 17.90 1.85 11.27
C GLY A 232 19.40 2.04 11.22
N THR A 233 19.90 3.13 11.83
CA THR A 233 21.34 3.46 11.87
C THR A 233 22.05 2.73 13.02
N GLY A 234 21.30 2.30 14.03
CA GLY A 234 21.83 1.75 15.28
C GLY A 234 22.17 2.83 16.34
N ASN A 235 21.92 4.09 16.02
CA ASN A 235 22.06 5.20 16.96
C ASN A 235 20.76 5.42 17.74
N LEU A 236 20.88 6.09 18.88
CA LEU A 236 19.78 6.68 19.62
C LEU A 236 19.86 8.21 19.49
N ARG A 237 18.70 8.86 19.45
CA ARG A 237 18.56 10.32 19.45
C ARG A 237 17.66 10.75 20.59
N GLU A 238 18.08 11.78 21.32
CA GLU A 238 17.24 12.45 22.31
C GLU A 238 16.12 13.23 21.60
N SER A 239 14.93 13.21 22.19
CA SER A 239 13.81 14.02 21.73
C SER A 239 14.05 15.45 22.16
N GLY A 240 14.76 16.29 21.76
CA GLY A 240 15.07 17.70 22.06
C GLY A 240 14.21 18.47 23.10
N HIS A 241 13.53 17.82 23.98
CA HIS A 241 12.76 18.38 25.08
C HIS A 241 13.62 18.33 26.34
N ASP A 242 14.11 19.49 26.76
CA ASP A 242 14.60 19.71 28.13
C ASP A 242 13.43 19.56 29.10
N HIS A 243 13.19 18.36 29.57
CA HIS A 243 12.41 18.19 30.79
C HIS A 243 13.32 18.57 31.95
N ASP A 244 13.06 19.71 32.54
CA ASP A 244 13.54 20.07 33.86
C ASP A 244 13.02 19.02 34.86
N HIS A 245 13.69 17.89 34.98
CA HIS A 245 13.43 16.91 36.03
C HIS A 245 14.47 17.02 37.09
N ASP A 246 14.03 17.40 38.31
CA ASP A 246 14.75 17.29 39.56
C ASP A 246 15.37 15.88 39.69
N GLU A 247 16.61 15.88 40.11
CA GLU A 247 17.48 14.74 40.35
C GLU A 247 16.79 13.61 41.15
N ALA A 248 16.49 12.48 40.50
CA ALA A 248 16.39 11.17 41.17
C ALA A 248 16.69 10.06 40.17
N ASP A 249 17.92 9.53 40.22
CA ASP A 249 18.38 8.19 39.84
C ASP A 249 17.36 7.26 39.10
N HIS A 250 17.37 7.29 37.78
CA HIS A 250 17.02 6.12 36.96
C HIS A 250 17.83 6.18 35.66
N ASP A 251 18.78 5.24 35.51
CA ASP A 251 19.45 4.89 34.25
C ASP A 251 18.41 4.40 33.24
N HIS A 252 17.71 5.28 32.55
CA HIS A 252 16.93 5.00 31.35
C HIS A 252 17.62 5.73 30.19
N ASP A 253 18.09 4.92 29.25
CA ASP A 253 18.59 5.35 27.95
C ASP A 253 17.37 5.84 27.14
N ASP A 254 16.92 7.09 27.41
CA ASP A 254 15.64 7.67 26.98
C ASP A 254 15.65 8.16 25.52
N GLY A 255 16.52 7.62 24.67
CA GLY A 255 16.63 7.99 23.26
C GLY A 255 15.73 7.19 22.33
N PHE A 256 15.20 7.84 21.28
CA PHE A 256 14.53 7.17 20.18
C PHE A 256 15.54 6.49 19.26
N PRO A 257 15.32 5.23 18.79
CA PRO A 257 16.13 4.63 17.75
C PRO A 257 16.08 5.45 16.47
N GLU A 258 17.26 5.78 15.93
CA GLU A 258 17.37 6.58 14.71
C GLU A 258 17.18 5.72 13.46
N TYR A 259 16.30 6.20 12.58
CA TYR A 259 16.09 5.66 11.24
C TYR A 259 16.36 6.75 10.21
N GLN A 260 17.10 6.42 9.16
CA GLN A 260 17.42 7.35 8.08
C GLN A 260 16.88 6.86 6.75
N TYR A 261 16.29 7.78 5.97
CA TYR A 261 15.92 7.52 4.58
C TYR A 261 17.18 7.48 3.71
N GLN A 262 17.43 6.37 3.08
CA GLN A 262 18.62 6.12 2.27
C GLN A 262 18.25 5.54 0.91
N GLY A 263 18.92 6.05 -0.14
CA GLY A 263 18.87 5.45 -1.45
C GLY A 263 19.88 4.31 -1.57
N VAL A 264 19.42 3.07 -1.68
CA VAL A 264 20.26 1.86 -1.75
C VAL A 264 19.91 1.01 -2.96
N ARG A 265 20.86 0.21 -3.44
CA ARG A 265 20.54 -0.85 -4.39
C ARG A 265 19.80 -1.97 -3.66
N ALA A 266 18.68 -2.41 -4.24
CA ALA A 266 17.87 -3.43 -3.60
C ALA A 266 17.36 -4.48 -4.60
N ARG A 267 16.98 -5.63 -4.08
CA ARG A 267 16.37 -6.71 -4.83
C ARG A 267 15.24 -7.33 -4.04
N PHE A 268 14.09 -7.44 -4.71
CA PHE A 268 12.91 -8.14 -4.22
C PHE A 268 12.61 -9.31 -5.14
N TYR A 269 12.16 -10.42 -4.60
CA TYR A 269 11.63 -11.54 -5.36
C TYR A 269 10.76 -12.41 -4.48
N GLY A 270 9.83 -13.09 -5.10
CA GLY A 270 8.93 -13.95 -4.36
C GLY A 270 8.01 -14.76 -5.25
N ILE A 271 7.12 -15.46 -4.57
CA ILE A 271 6.07 -16.27 -5.14
C ILE A 271 4.75 -15.95 -4.44
N GLU A 272 3.70 -15.89 -5.23
CA GLU A 272 2.32 -15.74 -4.77
C GLU A 272 1.46 -16.81 -5.41
N ALA A 273 0.56 -17.41 -4.64
CA ALA A 273 -0.39 -18.39 -5.14
C ALA A 273 -1.75 -18.14 -4.53
N GLN A 274 -2.79 -18.30 -5.34
CA GLN A 274 -4.18 -18.27 -4.89
C GLN A 274 -4.99 -19.29 -5.66
N ASP A 275 -5.97 -19.88 -4.99
CA ASP A 275 -6.86 -20.87 -5.55
C ASP A 275 -8.24 -20.78 -4.90
N ARG A 276 -9.28 -20.93 -5.70
CA ARG A 276 -10.65 -21.11 -5.26
C ARG A 276 -11.22 -22.35 -5.91
N TRP A 277 -11.59 -23.29 -5.10
CA TRP A 277 -12.14 -24.57 -5.53
C TRP A 277 -13.59 -24.69 -5.07
N GLN A 278 -14.52 -24.80 -5.99
CA GLN A 278 -15.92 -25.16 -5.74
C GLN A 278 -16.00 -26.67 -5.45
N LEU A 279 -16.07 -27.01 -4.14
CA LEU A 279 -16.02 -28.41 -3.69
C LEU A 279 -17.30 -29.14 -4.00
N VAL A 280 -18.44 -28.53 -3.66
CA VAL A 280 -19.76 -29.11 -3.75
C VAL A 280 -20.78 -28.01 -3.98
N ASP A 281 -21.77 -28.29 -4.80
CA ASP A 281 -22.99 -27.50 -4.98
C ASP A 281 -24.19 -28.46 -5.02
N ASN A 282 -24.98 -28.49 -3.94
CA ASN A 282 -26.12 -29.42 -3.79
C ASN A 282 -27.20 -28.84 -2.85
N ARG A 283 -28.19 -29.65 -2.49
CA ARG A 283 -29.31 -29.26 -1.63
C ARG A 283 -28.91 -28.75 -0.22
N TYR A 284 -27.67 -28.98 0.22
CA TYR A 284 -27.15 -28.54 1.51
C TYR A 284 -26.32 -27.24 1.38
N GLY A 285 -26.24 -26.73 0.15
CA GLY A 285 -25.55 -25.50 -0.17
C GLY A 285 -24.34 -25.69 -1.08
N SER A 286 -23.77 -24.58 -1.40
CA SER A 286 -22.53 -24.41 -2.15
C SER A 286 -21.36 -24.30 -1.18
N PHE A 287 -20.33 -25.14 -1.34
CA PHE A 287 -19.11 -25.12 -0.53
C PHE A 287 -17.92 -24.80 -1.43
N ALA A 288 -17.15 -23.79 -1.07
CA ALA A 288 -15.91 -23.46 -1.74
C ALA A 288 -14.75 -23.39 -0.75
N LEU A 289 -13.60 -23.92 -1.16
CA LEU A 289 -12.32 -23.78 -0.46
C LEU A 289 -11.50 -22.70 -1.16
N GLU A 290 -11.04 -21.73 -0.40
CA GLU A 290 -10.12 -20.69 -0.85
C GLU A 290 -8.77 -20.90 -0.18
N LEU A 291 -7.71 -20.88 -0.95
CA LEU A 291 -6.35 -21.02 -0.49
C LEU A 291 -5.53 -19.86 -1.05
N SER A 292 -4.67 -19.29 -0.24
CA SER A 292 -3.65 -18.35 -0.75
C SER A 292 -2.37 -18.45 0.07
N GLY A 293 -1.26 -18.09 -0.56
CA GLY A 293 0.02 -18.03 0.13
C GLY A 293 0.97 -17.12 -0.63
N ASP A 294 1.84 -16.47 0.13
CA ASP A 294 2.86 -15.60 -0.41
C ASP A 294 4.17 -15.72 0.37
N TYR A 295 5.24 -15.52 -0.36
CA TYR A 295 6.58 -15.47 0.18
C TYR A 295 7.43 -14.45 -0.53
N THR A 296 7.93 -13.46 0.21
CA THR A 296 8.76 -12.39 -0.31
C THR A 296 10.13 -12.39 0.34
N ARG A 297 11.15 -12.15 -0.46
CA ARG A 297 12.49 -11.83 0.00
C ARG A 297 12.94 -10.50 -0.54
N ALA A 298 13.54 -9.68 0.33
CA ALA A 298 14.16 -8.44 -0.05
C ALA A 298 15.55 -8.32 0.58
N LYS A 299 16.48 -7.73 -0.17
CA LYS A 299 17.87 -7.58 0.21
C LYS A 299 18.39 -6.21 -0.19
N ASN A 300 19.05 -5.52 0.74
CA ASN A 300 19.93 -4.40 0.46
C ASN A 300 21.22 -4.96 -0.18
N LEU A 301 21.52 -4.55 -1.41
CA LEU A 301 22.68 -5.06 -2.15
C LEU A 301 23.98 -4.32 -1.82
N ASP A 302 23.88 -3.17 -1.15
CA ASP A 302 25.06 -2.39 -0.76
C ASP A 302 25.62 -2.89 0.57
N SER A 303 24.77 -3.14 1.59
CA SER A 303 25.18 -3.73 2.86
C SER A 303 25.23 -5.26 2.84
N GLY A 304 24.48 -5.90 1.96
CA GLY A 304 24.30 -7.35 1.93
C GLY A 304 23.26 -7.88 2.93
N GLU A 305 22.65 -7.03 3.73
CA GLU A 305 21.63 -7.39 4.71
C GLU A 305 20.22 -7.55 4.12
N PRO A 306 19.31 -8.27 4.78
CA PRO A 306 17.89 -8.21 4.47
C PRO A 306 17.38 -6.77 4.55
N LEU A 307 16.35 -6.41 3.77
CA LEU A 307 15.61 -5.17 4.01
C LEU A 307 14.68 -5.32 5.21
N PRO A 308 14.42 -4.21 5.93
CA PRO A 308 13.51 -4.20 7.06
C PRO A 308 12.04 -4.41 6.63
N ARG A 309 11.20 -4.80 7.57
CA ARG A 309 9.73 -4.83 7.44
C ARG A 309 9.21 -5.70 6.28
N ILE A 310 9.89 -6.79 5.97
CA ILE A 310 9.45 -7.78 4.98
C ILE A 310 8.60 -8.85 5.67
N ALA A 311 7.40 -9.09 5.12
CA ALA A 311 6.51 -10.14 5.61
C ALA A 311 7.16 -11.54 5.50
N PRO A 312 6.95 -12.44 6.47
CA PRO A 312 7.36 -13.85 6.36
C PRO A 312 6.46 -14.61 5.38
N LEU A 313 6.70 -15.92 5.23
CA LEU A 313 5.73 -16.79 4.55
C LEU A 313 4.37 -16.68 5.23
N ARG A 314 3.33 -16.43 4.44
CA ARG A 314 1.93 -16.41 4.88
C ARG A 314 1.12 -17.43 4.09
N LEU A 315 0.24 -18.12 4.79
CA LEU A 315 -0.71 -19.07 4.22
C LEU A 315 -2.11 -18.76 4.77
N ASN A 316 -3.08 -18.69 3.90
CA ASN A 316 -4.47 -18.46 4.25
C ASN A 316 -5.34 -19.56 3.67
N SER A 317 -6.33 -20.01 4.43
CA SER A 317 -7.33 -20.98 4.02
C SER A 317 -8.69 -20.51 4.49
N GLY A 318 -9.68 -20.50 3.59
CA GLY A 318 -11.05 -20.10 3.88
C GLY A 318 -12.02 -21.17 3.36
N LEU A 319 -12.90 -21.67 4.21
CA LEU A 319 -14.04 -22.48 3.82
C LEU A 319 -15.28 -21.60 3.77
N VAL A 320 -15.87 -21.47 2.59
CA VAL A 320 -17.06 -20.67 2.33
C VAL A 320 -18.24 -21.60 2.11
N TRP A 321 -19.36 -21.30 2.77
CA TRP A 321 -20.64 -21.99 2.59
C TRP A 321 -21.74 -20.99 2.30
N GLU A 322 -22.58 -21.30 1.31
CA GLU A 322 -23.74 -20.50 0.93
C GLU A 322 -24.96 -21.42 0.70
N LEU A 323 -26.08 -21.06 1.29
CA LEU A 323 -27.36 -21.75 1.11
C LEU A 323 -28.51 -20.74 1.16
N ASP A 324 -29.19 -20.54 0.05
CA ASP A 324 -30.30 -19.57 -0.10
C ASP A 324 -29.91 -18.17 0.41
N ARG A 325 -30.39 -17.82 1.62
CA ARG A 325 -30.14 -16.53 2.27
C ARG A 325 -29.00 -16.57 3.29
N TRP A 326 -28.47 -17.74 3.59
CA TRP A 326 -27.39 -17.93 4.55
C TRP A 326 -26.05 -17.93 3.85
N GLN A 327 -25.07 -17.33 4.52
CA GLN A 327 -23.67 -17.42 4.17
C GLN A 327 -22.86 -17.66 5.43
N ALA A 328 -21.85 -18.50 5.37
CA ALA A 328 -20.90 -18.70 6.45
C ALA A 328 -19.48 -18.86 5.90
N ARG A 329 -18.49 -18.48 6.70
CA ARG A 329 -17.08 -18.59 6.37
C ARG A 329 -16.26 -18.93 7.61
N VAL A 330 -15.27 -19.78 7.43
CA VAL A 330 -14.25 -20.08 8.46
C VAL A 330 -12.90 -19.85 7.80
N ASP A 331 -12.06 -19.05 8.43
CA ASP A 331 -10.74 -18.66 7.94
C ASP A 331 -9.64 -19.07 8.90
N VAL A 332 -8.56 -19.61 8.37
CA VAL A 332 -7.30 -19.82 9.07
C VAL A 332 -6.21 -19.04 8.39
N GLN A 333 -5.52 -18.18 9.12
CA GLN A 333 -4.31 -17.52 8.66
C GLN A 333 -3.11 -18.00 9.46
N HIS A 334 -2.07 -18.42 8.76
CA HIS A 334 -0.78 -18.76 9.35
C HIS A 334 0.31 -17.85 8.78
N ALA A 335 1.11 -17.26 9.64
CA ALA A 335 2.34 -16.58 9.29
C ALA A 335 3.51 -17.22 10.01
N ALA A 336 4.58 -17.50 9.28
CA ALA A 336 5.81 -18.01 9.87
C ALA A 336 6.52 -16.94 10.70
N SER A 337 7.45 -17.32 11.55
CA SER A 337 8.35 -16.38 12.22
C SER A 337 9.25 -15.66 11.20
N GLN A 338 9.57 -14.38 11.48
CA GLN A 338 10.49 -13.61 10.67
C GLN A 338 11.81 -13.37 11.41
N HIS A 339 12.83 -14.14 11.02
CA HIS A 339 14.19 -14.01 11.53
C HIS A 339 15.15 -13.33 10.53
N ARG A 340 14.69 -13.12 9.28
CA ARG A 340 15.45 -12.41 8.26
C ARG A 340 15.19 -10.91 8.38
N LYS A 341 16.02 -10.25 9.11
CA LYS A 341 15.93 -8.84 9.46
C LYS A 341 17.33 -8.20 9.44
N PRO A 342 17.46 -6.87 9.31
CA PRO A 342 18.72 -6.17 9.55
C PRO A 342 19.21 -6.36 11.00
N ALA A 343 20.48 -6.07 11.23
CA ALA A 343 21.08 -6.23 12.56
C ALA A 343 20.36 -5.38 13.63
N ASN A 344 19.94 -4.17 13.27
CA ASN A 344 19.34 -3.19 14.19
C ASN A 344 17.82 -3.34 14.34
N GLU A 345 17.23 -4.47 13.95
CA GLU A 345 15.80 -4.72 14.09
C GLU A 345 15.52 -5.99 14.88
N SER A 346 14.31 -6.10 15.41
CA SER A 346 13.83 -7.29 16.13
C SER A 346 13.27 -8.35 15.17
N SER A 347 13.27 -9.60 15.59
CA SER A 347 12.53 -10.68 14.94
C SER A 347 11.08 -10.72 15.44
N THR A 348 10.18 -11.32 14.66
CA THR A 348 8.80 -11.56 15.07
C THR A 348 8.49 -13.06 15.08
N ASP A 349 7.71 -13.48 16.07
CA ASP A 349 7.20 -14.84 16.14
C ASP A 349 6.14 -15.10 15.08
N GLY A 350 6.00 -16.37 14.71
CA GLY A 350 4.89 -16.81 13.86
C GLY A 350 3.58 -16.88 14.65
N TYR A 351 2.48 -16.82 13.94
CA TYR A 351 1.15 -16.92 14.53
C TYR A 351 0.18 -17.72 13.64
N THR A 352 -0.90 -18.21 14.26
CA THR A 352 -2.01 -18.84 13.55
C THR A 352 -3.32 -18.31 14.13
N THR A 353 -4.10 -17.58 13.33
CA THR A 353 -5.40 -17.06 13.75
C THR A 353 -6.54 -17.83 13.09
N LEU A 354 -7.66 -17.90 13.79
CA LEU A 354 -8.93 -18.44 13.31
C LEU A 354 -9.95 -17.31 13.26
N GLY A 355 -10.63 -17.17 12.14
CA GLY A 355 -11.79 -16.31 11.95
C GLY A 355 -13.03 -17.14 11.59
N ALA A 356 -14.21 -16.65 11.94
CA ALA A 356 -15.47 -17.23 11.49
C ALA A 356 -16.54 -16.16 11.35
N SER A 357 -17.40 -16.30 10.33
CA SER A 357 -18.54 -15.42 10.16
C SER A 357 -19.76 -16.17 9.70
N VAL A 358 -20.93 -15.65 10.06
CA VAL A 358 -22.22 -16.10 9.55
C VAL A 358 -23.08 -14.88 9.23
N GLY A 359 -23.78 -14.91 8.11
CA GLY A 359 -24.67 -13.85 7.66
C GLY A 359 -26.00 -14.40 7.13
N TYR A 360 -27.03 -13.58 7.27
CA TYR A 360 -28.36 -13.88 6.75
C TYR A 360 -28.89 -12.70 5.95
N ARG A 361 -29.25 -12.93 4.67
CA ARG A 361 -29.85 -11.92 3.78
C ARG A 361 -31.36 -11.99 3.86
N PHE A 362 -32.00 -10.82 3.96
CA PHE A 362 -33.45 -10.72 3.95
C PHE A 362 -33.89 -9.41 3.30
N ASP A 363 -35.11 -9.40 2.78
CA ASP A 363 -35.67 -8.25 2.06
C ASP A 363 -36.68 -7.54 2.96
N VAL A 364 -36.64 -6.21 3.01
CA VAL A 364 -37.63 -5.36 3.67
C VAL A 364 -38.07 -4.29 2.69
N GLY A 365 -39.28 -4.44 2.15
CA GLY A 365 -39.77 -3.57 1.08
C GLY A 365 -38.93 -3.73 -0.19
N GLN A 366 -38.30 -2.64 -0.65
CA GLN A 366 -37.41 -2.62 -1.82
C GLN A 366 -35.93 -2.73 -1.45
N SER A 367 -35.62 -2.79 -0.16
CA SER A 367 -34.23 -2.83 0.32
C SER A 367 -33.81 -4.24 0.68
N GLN A 368 -32.59 -4.60 0.30
CA GLN A 368 -31.95 -5.85 0.69
C GLN A 368 -31.07 -5.62 1.93
N TRP A 369 -31.21 -6.49 2.92
CA TRP A 369 -30.53 -6.44 4.19
C TRP A 369 -29.64 -7.67 4.40
N LEU A 370 -28.49 -7.46 5.04
CA LEU A 370 -27.60 -8.50 5.53
C LEU A 370 -27.34 -8.27 7.01
N ALA A 371 -27.83 -9.15 7.86
CA ALA A 371 -27.41 -9.24 9.25
C ALA A 371 -26.25 -10.22 9.38
N PHE A 372 -25.21 -9.88 10.12
CA PHE A 372 -24.04 -10.74 10.27
C PHE A 372 -23.43 -10.69 11.67
N VAL A 373 -22.76 -11.78 12.01
CA VAL A 373 -21.85 -11.89 13.15
C VAL A 373 -20.51 -12.38 12.61
N ARG A 374 -19.42 -11.73 13.02
CA ARG A 374 -18.05 -12.06 12.63
C ARG A 374 -17.17 -12.11 13.87
N GLY A 375 -16.40 -13.17 14.01
CA GLY A 375 -15.34 -13.30 15.01
C GLY A 375 -13.99 -13.30 14.33
N GLU A 376 -13.06 -12.52 14.84
CA GLU A 376 -11.68 -12.45 14.37
C GLU A 376 -10.71 -12.85 15.47
N ASN A 377 -9.59 -13.44 15.07
CA ASN A 377 -8.56 -13.94 15.99
C ASN A 377 -9.17 -14.75 17.17
N LEU A 378 -10.11 -15.66 16.86
CA LEU A 378 -10.82 -16.47 17.86
C LEU A 378 -9.89 -17.33 18.73
N THR A 379 -8.67 -17.58 18.25
CA THR A 379 -7.59 -18.26 18.97
C THR A 379 -6.88 -17.35 19.97
N ASP A 380 -7.16 -16.05 20.00
CA ASP A 380 -6.58 -15.05 20.89
C ASP A 380 -5.04 -15.01 20.85
N GLN A 381 -4.49 -15.10 19.64
CA GLN A 381 -3.06 -15.04 19.43
C GLN A 381 -2.55 -13.59 19.54
N THR A 382 -1.39 -13.41 20.13
CA THR A 382 -0.65 -12.14 20.00
C THR A 382 -0.05 -12.06 18.61
N VAL A 383 -0.58 -11.18 17.77
CA VAL A 383 -0.15 -11.00 16.39
C VAL A 383 0.70 -9.73 16.27
N ARG A 384 1.97 -9.91 15.85
CA ARG A 384 2.89 -8.81 15.55
C ARG A 384 3.31 -8.91 14.08
N TYR A 385 2.87 -7.94 13.27
CA TYR A 385 3.20 -7.95 11.84
C TYR A 385 4.64 -7.54 11.63
N ALA A 386 5.47 -8.42 11.08
CA ALA A 386 6.87 -8.13 10.74
C ALA A 386 7.02 -6.92 9.81
N SER A 387 6.00 -6.60 9.02
CA SER A 387 5.96 -5.44 8.13
C SER A 387 5.61 -4.12 8.82
N SER A 388 5.16 -4.14 10.08
CA SER A 388 4.83 -2.94 10.84
C SER A 388 6.06 -2.36 11.54
N ILE A 389 6.21 -1.04 11.52
CA ILE A 389 7.18 -0.34 12.37
C ILE A 389 6.78 -0.45 13.84
N LEU A 390 5.49 -0.59 14.13
CA LEU A 390 4.93 -0.70 15.48
C LEU A 390 4.97 -2.13 16.05
N ARG A 391 5.60 -3.09 15.38
CA ARG A 391 5.56 -4.52 15.78
C ARG A 391 6.03 -4.76 17.22
N ASP A 392 6.98 -3.97 17.71
CA ASP A 392 7.53 -4.10 19.05
C ASP A 392 6.67 -3.38 20.11
N ILE A 393 5.91 -2.37 19.69
CA ILE A 393 5.11 -1.48 20.56
C ILE A 393 3.67 -1.97 20.63
N ALA A 394 3.00 -2.17 19.48
CA ALA A 394 1.58 -2.46 19.39
C ALA A 394 1.29 -3.76 18.62
N PRO A 395 0.81 -4.82 19.27
CA PRO A 395 0.26 -5.99 18.58
C PRO A 395 -1.06 -5.62 17.89
N ALA A 396 -1.45 -6.40 16.88
CA ALA A 396 -2.80 -6.33 16.32
C ALA A 396 -3.86 -6.69 17.39
N PRO A 397 -5.13 -6.33 17.17
CA PRO A 397 -6.21 -6.66 18.09
C PRO A 397 -6.27 -8.16 18.42
N GLY A 398 -6.51 -8.48 19.69
CA GLY A 398 -6.79 -9.84 20.15
C GLY A 398 -8.14 -10.32 19.63
N ARG A 399 -8.71 -11.32 20.30
CA ARG A 399 -10.03 -11.85 19.96
C ARG A 399 -11.10 -10.76 19.94
N SER A 400 -11.83 -10.66 18.84
CA SER A 400 -12.93 -9.72 18.69
C SER A 400 -14.17 -10.37 18.08
N VAL A 401 -15.33 -9.80 18.39
CA VAL A 401 -16.62 -10.18 17.80
C VAL A 401 -17.33 -8.92 17.35
N GLU A 402 -17.75 -8.91 16.10
CA GLU A 402 -18.53 -7.84 15.48
C GLU A 402 -19.92 -8.34 15.17
N VAL A 403 -20.93 -7.54 15.43
CA VAL A 403 -22.32 -7.74 14.98
C VAL A 403 -22.71 -6.55 14.12
N GLY A 404 -23.21 -6.81 12.92
CA GLY A 404 -23.51 -5.74 11.98
C GLY A 404 -24.76 -5.98 11.17
N LEU A 405 -25.27 -4.87 10.64
CA LEU A 405 -26.40 -4.83 9.74
C LEU A 405 -26.03 -3.95 8.54
N ARG A 406 -26.13 -4.47 7.33
CA ARG A 406 -25.88 -3.75 6.08
C ARG A 406 -27.16 -3.72 5.25
N THR A 407 -27.46 -2.57 4.67
CA THR A 407 -28.59 -2.43 3.73
C THR A 407 -28.14 -1.89 2.38
N THR A 408 -28.82 -2.36 1.35
CA THR A 408 -28.70 -1.83 -0.03
C THR A 408 -30.10 -1.49 -0.50
N PHE A 409 -30.32 -0.29 -1.05
CA PHE A 409 -31.60 0.25 -1.50
C PHE A 409 -31.48 0.88 -2.87
#